data_82d923f9c4929abb9d6c002748c56604
#
_entry.id   82d923f9c4929abb9d6c002748c56604
#
_cell.length_a   1.000
_cell.length_b   1.000
_cell.length_c   1.000
_cell.angle_alpha   90.00
_cell.angle_beta   90.00
_cell.angle_gamma   90.00
#
_symmetry.space_group_name_H-M   'P 1'
#
loop_
_entity.id
_entity.type
_entity.pdbx_description
1 polymer ?
#
loop_
_entity_poly.entity_id
_entity_poly.type
_entity_poly.pdbx_seq_one_letter_code
_entity_poly.pdbx_strand_id
1 'polypeptide(L)'
;FEDQAMTWESPWGRGYPGWHIECSAMSMKYLGKHFDIHTGGVDHVPVHHTNEIDQSEGSFSAEERAKGPWVNYWMHNEFLILEGGKMSKSSGNFITLQTPLPPEKGYSLKDKGYEPLDYRFFLLSGHYRKPLVFSMNGMDSAKQGRAALNERVAKLVAKARTEEKLDLTKENYAEILGKISASLPESDSLKKFREGLENDLATPVAMSAIQKESNGKGRKASEALADIFKMDKVISLSVIENAITLADKLSKKASTPLAD
;
A
#
# COMPACT_ATOMS: atom_id res chain seq x y z
N PHE A 1 19.47 3.20 34.21
CA PHE A 1 18.96 4.51 33.72
C PHE A 1 20.05 5.47 33.23
N GLU A 2 21.34 5.19 33.51
CA GLU A 2 22.45 6.08 33.12
C GLU A 2 22.62 6.23 31.60
N ASP A 3 22.17 5.29 30.82
CA ASP A 3 22.25 5.29 29.34
C ASP A 3 21.02 5.87 28.62
N GLN A 4 20.01 6.38 29.36
CA GLN A 4 18.80 6.95 28.74
C GLN A 4 19.05 8.40 28.32
N ALA A 5 18.89 8.67 27.02
CA ALA A 5 19.17 9.99 26.43
C ALA A 5 18.22 11.10 26.93
N MET A 6 17.01 10.75 27.38
CA MET A 6 15.98 11.70 27.84
C MET A 6 15.47 11.29 29.22
N THR A 7 15.95 11.99 30.24
CA THR A 7 15.51 11.79 31.62
C THR A 7 15.18 13.13 32.28
N TRP A 8 14.24 13.13 33.22
CA TRP A 8 13.81 14.31 33.99
C TRP A 8 13.72 13.99 35.48
N GLU A 9 13.87 15.01 36.28
CA GLU A 9 13.55 14.96 37.71
C GLU A 9 12.02 14.95 37.89
N SER A 10 11.54 14.09 38.79
CA SER A 10 10.13 13.98 39.14
C SER A 10 9.96 13.87 40.66
N PRO A 11 8.72 14.00 41.20
CA PRO A 11 8.46 13.73 42.61
C PRO A 11 8.85 12.34 43.10
N TRP A 12 9.00 11.39 42.17
CA TRP A 12 9.37 9.97 42.43
C TRP A 12 10.84 9.69 42.13
N GLY A 13 11.64 10.73 41.84
CA GLY A 13 13.02 10.61 41.45
C GLY A 13 13.24 10.80 39.94
N ARG A 14 14.50 10.68 39.51
CA ARG A 14 14.87 10.81 38.09
C ARG A 14 14.39 9.62 37.29
N GLY A 15 13.70 9.88 36.19
CA GLY A 15 13.15 8.86 35.31
C GLY A 15 13.03 9.31 33.86
N TYR A 16 12.58 8.43 33.00
CA TYR A 16 12.26 8.71 31.62
C TYR A 16 10.74 8.52 31.40
N PRO A 17 10.14 9.19 30.41
CA PRO A 17 8.74 8.96 30.07
C PRO A 17 8.58 7.54 29.52
N GLY A 18 7.45 6.91 29.83
CA GLY A 18 7.07 5.65 29.18
C GLY A 18 6.81 5.88 27.70
N TRP A 19 7.10 4.87 26.88
CA TRP A 19 6.87 4.89 25.43
C TRP A 19 5.47 5.36 25.01
N HIS A 20 4.44 5.03 25.78
CA HIS A 20 3.05 5.39 25.49
C HIS A 20 2.82 6.90 25.49
N ILE A 21 3.34 7.62 26.49
CA ILE A 21 3.14 9.08 26.61
C ILE A 21 3.89 9.84 25.52
N GLU A 22 4.96 9.27 24.96
CA GLU A 22 5.67 9.87 23.83
C GLU A 22 4.76 9.94 22.60
N CYS A 23 4.09 8.85 22.27
CA CYS A 23 3.13 8.79 21.16
C CYS A 23 1.92 9.70 21.41
N SER A 24 1.37 9.71 22.61
CA SER A 24 0.29 10.62 23.02
C SER A 24 0.68 12.09 22.82
N ALA A 25 1.86 12.48 23.31
CA ALA A 25 2.35 13.86 23.20
C ALA A 25 2.62 14.27 21.74
N MET A 26 3.24 13.40 20.93
CA MET A 26 3.50 13.66 19.52
C MET A 26 2.21 13.78 18.71
N SER A 27 1.25 12.87 18.90
CA SER A 27 -0.04 12.89 18.23
C SER A 27 -0.81 14.17 18.56
N MET A 28 -0.93 14.52 19.84
CA MET A 28 -1.63 15.73 20.25
C MET A 28 -0.96 17.00 19.75
N LYS A 29 0.38 17.02 19.65
CA LYS A 29 1.13 18.19 19.15
C LYS A 29 0.82 18.50 17.68
N TYR A 30 0.68 17.49 16.84
CA TYR A 30 0.56 17.67 15.39
C TYR A 30 -0.87 17.51 14.87
N LEU A 31 -1.69 16.68 15.51
CA LEU A 31 -3.05 16.37 15.08
C LEU A 31 -4.13 16.98 15.98
N GLY A 32 -3.74 17.50 17.14
CA GLY A 32 -4.69 18.01 18.13
C GLY A 32 -5.16 16.93 19.11
N LYS A 33 -6.05 17.33 20.03
CA LYS A 33 -6.57 16.46 21.11
C LYS A 33 -7.65 15.48 20.64
N HIS A 34 -8.13 15.61 19.42
CA HIS A 34 -9.10 14.71 18.81
C HIS A 34 -8.70 14.54 17.34
N PHE A 35 -8.55 13.30 16.88
CA PHE A 35 -8.20 13.01 15.49
C PHE A 35 -8.86 11.72 15.02
N ASP A 36 -8.84 11.48 13.70
CA ASP A 36 -9.69 10.48 13.11
C ASP A 36 -9.13 9.07 13.25
N ILE A 37 -7.88 8.82 12.86
CA ILE A 37 -7.35 7.47 12.70
C ILE A 37 -6.01 7.31 13.40
N HIS A 38 -5.89 6.29 14.26
CA HIS A 38 -4.64 5.82 14.84
C HIS A 38 -4.38 4.36 14.45
N THR A 39 -3.13 4.05 14.12
CA THR A 39 -2.79 2.73 13.58
C THR A 39 -1.64 2.09 14.35
N GLY A 40 -1.61 0.74 14.37
CA GLY A 40 -0.51 -0.03 14.95
C GLY A 40 -0.62 -1.51 14.65
N GLY A 41 0.28 -2.31 15.21
CA GLY A 41 0.16 -3.76 15.22
C GLY A 41 -0.88 -4.23 16.25
N VAL A 42 -1.40 -5.43 16.08
CA VAL A 42 -2.34 -6.05 17.04
C VAL A 42 -1.76 -6.19 18.43
N ASP A 43 -0.44 -6.28 18.55
CA ASP A 43 0.30 -6.34 19.82
C ASP A 43 0.23 -5.04 20.63
N HIS A 44 -0.09 -3.93 20.01
CA HIS A 44 -0.28 -2.64 20.71
C HIS A 44 -1.60 -2.57 21.48
N VAL A 45 -2.63 -3.32 21.07
CA VAL A 45 -3.97 -3.27 21.68
C VAL A 45 -3.96 -3.49 23.19
N PRO A 46 -3.35 -4.57 23.72
CA PRO A 46 -3.50 -4.92 25.13
C PRO A 46 -2.74 -3.97 26.08
N VAL A 47 -1.73 -3.26 25.61
CA VAL A 47 -0.87 -2.44 26.49
C VAL A 47 -0.64 -1.05 25.93
N HIS A 48 0.01 -0.93 24.77
CA HIS A 48 0.51 0.36 24.27
C HIS A 48 -0.63 1.35 23.99
N HIS A 49 -1.55 0.97 23.12
CA HIS A 49 -2.68 1.85 22.75
C HIS A 49 -3.68 2.05 23.90
N THR A 50 -3.88 1.01 24.74
CA THR A 50 -4.71 1.17 25.94
C THR A 50 -4.13 2.22 26.88
N ASN A 51 -2.82 2.20 27.11
CA ASN A 51 -2.14 3.20 27.93
C ASN A 51 -2.13 4.59 27.28
N GLU A 52 -2.02 4.69 25.95
CA GLU A 52 -2.15 5.96 25.24
C GLU A 52 -3.55 6.59 25.44
N ILE A 53 -4.61 5.78 25.36
CA ILE A 53 -5.98 6.24 25.63
C ILE A 53 -6.07 6.76 27.07
N ASP A 54 -5.65 5.97 28.05
CA ASP A 54 -5.73 6.32 29.46
C ASP A 54 -4.97 7.61 29.76
N GLN A 55 -3.77 7.77 29.25
CA GLN A 55 -2.92 8.96 29.45
C GLN A 55 -3.46 10.18 28.72
N SER A 56 -3.92 10.03 27.47
CA SER A 56 -4.44 11.14 26.68
C SER A 56 -5.78 11.63 27.23
N GLU A 57 -6.77 10.74 27.33
CA GLU A 57 -8.11 11.09 27.80
C GLU A 57 -8.12 11.43 29.31
N GLY A 58 -7.21 10.82 30.10
CA GLY A 58 -6.97 11.17 31.49
C GLY A 58 -6.53 12.62 31.68
N SER A 59 -5.82 13.19 30.71
CA SER A 59 -5.37 14.59 30.72
C SER A 59 -6.44 15.60 30.29
N PHE A 60 -7.57 15.16 29.76
CA PHE A 60 -8.61 16.04 29.20
C PHE A 60 -9.43 16.73 30.29
N SER A 61 -9.74 18.02 30.08
CA SER A 61 -10.75 18.71 30.81
C SER A 61 -12.17 18.16 30.54
N ALA A 62 -13.15 18.51 31.35
CA ALA A 62 -14.54 18.13 31.10
C ALA A 62 -15.06 18.62 29.75
N GLU A 63 -14.65 19.81 29.31
CA GLU A 63 -15.02 20.41 28.04
C GLU A 63 -14.40 19.64 26.86
N GLU A 64 -13.16 19.18 27.00
CA GLU A 64 -12.46 18.38 25.99
C GLU A 64 -13.09 16.98 25.85
N ARG A 65 -13.40 16.32 26.96
CA ARG A 65 -14.11 15.02 26.96
C ARG A 65 -15.49 15.10 26.31
N ALA A 66 -16.17 16.22 26.45
CA ALA A 66 -17.48 16.43 25.83
C ALA A 66 -17.44 16.50 24.30
N LYS A 67 -16.25 16.74 23.71
CA LYS A 67 -16.06 16.75 22.23
C LYS A 67 -15.95 15.35 21.62
N GLY A 68 -15.71 14.32 22.42
CA GLY A 68 -15.58 12.95 21.97
C GLY A 68 -14.28 12.26 22.45
N PRO A 69 -13.99 11.06 21.95
CA PRO A 69 -12.77 10.32 22.28
C PRO A 69 -11.52 11.00 21.71
N TRP A 70 -10.37 10.64 22.24
CA TRP A 70 -9.08 11.06 21.69
C TRP A 70 -8.91 10.63 20.22
N VAL A 71 -9.26 9.36 19.90
CA VAL A 71 -9.20 8.79 18.55
C VAL A 71 -10.54 8.19 18.16
N ASN A 72 -11.05 8.55 16.97
CA ASN A 72 -12.32 8.04 16.45
C ASN A 72 -12.23 6.59 15.96
N TYR A 73 -11.14 6.23 15.26
CA TYR A 73 -10.97 4.93 14.64
C TYR A 73 -9.58 4.36 14.90
N TRP A 74 -9.56 3.14 15.42
CA TRP A 74 -8.34 2.37 15.64
C TRP A 74 -8.19 1.31 14.57
N MET A 75 -7.04 1.26 13.92
CA MET A 75 -6.73 0.27 12.90
C MET A 75 -5.51 -0.55 13.30
N HIS A 76 -5.70 -1.86 13.46
CA HIS A 76 -4.64 -2.78 13.86
C HIS A 76 -4.37 -3.81 12.77
N ASN A 77 -3.13 -3.93 12.34
CA ASN A 77 -2.71 -4.93 11.37
C ASN A 77 -1.99 -6.11 12.04
N GLU A 78 -2.15 -7.27 11.44
CA GLU A 78 -1.42 -8.47 11.80
C GLU A 78 0.03 -8.45 11.30
N PHE A 79 0.81 -9.40 11.77
CA PHE A 79 2.24 -9.49 11.49
C PHE A 79 2.54 -9.96 10.08
N LEU A 80 3.61 -9.39 9.53
CA LEU A 80 4.36 -9.99 8.43
C LEU A 80 5.34 -11.01 9.02
N ILE A 81 5.12 -12.29 8.75
CA ILE A 81 5.89 -13.41 9.30
C ILE A 81 6.88 -13.87 8.22
N LEU A 82 8.14 -14.07 8.59
CA LEU A 82 9.10 -14.72 7.70
C LEU A 82 8.93 -16.24 7.73
N GLU A 83 9.03 -16.89 6.57
CA GLU A 83 9.05 -18.35 6.44
C GLU A 83 10.26 -18.95 7.17
N GLY A 84 11.08 -18.52 7.77
CA GLY A 84 12.21 -19.06 8.53
C GLY A 84 12.26 -18.58 9.97
N GLY A 85 11.21 -17.87 10.44
CA GLY A 85 11.13 -17.37 11.81
C GLY A 85 11.35 -15.85 11.91
N LYS A 86 11.82 -15.38 13.06
CA LYS A 86 11.95 -13.95 13.35
C LYS A 86 13.07 -13.30 12.54
N MET A 87 12.81 -12.12 11.94
CA MET A 87 13.82 -11.29 11.28
C MET A 87 14.79 -10.71 12.31
N SER A 88 16.10 -10.87 12.07
CA SER A 88 17.13 -10.32 12.93
C SER A 88 18.43 -10.07 12.16
N LYS A 89 19.09 -8.94 12.44
CA LYS A 89 20.40 -8.64 11.86
C LYS A 89 21.50 -9.61 12.32
N SER A 90 21.39 -10.12 13.53
CA SER A 90 22.33 -11.10 14.11
C SER A 90 22.17 -12.50 13.50
N SER A 91 21.00 -12.83 12.98
CA SER A 91 20.71 -14.11 12.34
C SER A 91 21.02 -14.13 10.83
N GLY A 92 21.52 -13.03 10.26
CA GLY A 92 21.82 -12.95 8.83
C GLY A 92 20.60 -13.01 7.89
N ASN A 93 19.39 -12.85 8.44
CA ASN A 93 18.12 -12.94 7.69
C ASN A 93 17.35 -11.61 7.64
N PHE A 94 18.07 -10.49 7.86
CA PHE A 94 17.45 -9.18 7.79
C PHE A 94 17.15 -8.81 6.33
N ILE A 95 15.95 -8.34 6.06
CA ILE A 95 15.48 -8.00 4.71
C ILE A 95 15.20 -6.50 4.64
N THR A 96 15.79 -5.84 3.67
CA THR A 96 15.48 -4.44 3.35
C THR A 96 14.81 -4.34 1.99
N LEU A 97 14.12 -3.23 1.73
CA LEU A 97 13.51 -3.00 0.42
C LEU A 97 14.57 -2.66 -0.64
N GLN A 98 15.41 -1.68 -0.37
CA GLN A 98 16.38 -1.14 -1.33
C GLN A 98 17.80 -0.98 -0.79
N THR A 99 17.96 -0.80 0.53
CA THR A 99 19.27 -0.57 1.14
C THR A 99 20.09 -1.85 1.09
N PRO A 100 21.25 -1.85 0.41
CA PRO A 100 22.14 -3.01 0.41
C PRO A 100 22.59 -3.36 1.82
N LEU A 101 22.77 -4.64 2.08
CA LEU A 101 23.27 -5.16 3.34
C LEU A 101 24.53 -6.03 3.10
N PRO A 102 25.46 -6.05 4.06
CA PRO A 102 26.51 -7.08 4.06
C PRO A 102 25.87 -8.47 4.06
N PRO A 103 26.40 -9.44 3.28
CA PRO A 103 25.78 -10.77 3.12
C PRO A 103 25.52 -11.51 4.43
N GLU A 104 26.37 -11.30 5.44
CA GLU A 104 26.25 -11.89 6.77
C GLU A 104 25.11 -11.29 7.61
N LYS A 105 24.53 -10.15 7.20
CA LYS A 105 23.43 -9.48 7.89
C LYS A 105 22.09 -9.69 7.21
N GLY A 106 22.08 -10.04 5.92
CA GLY A 106 20.86 -10.21 5.15
C GLY A 106 20.98 -9.77 3.70
N TYR A 107 19.85 -9.33 3.10
CA TYR A 107 19.81 -8.89 1.70
C TYR A 107 18.76 -7.80 1.47
N SER A 108 18.88 -7.08 0.35
CA SER A 108 17.81 -6.22 -0.13
C SER A 108 16.97 -6.93 -1.20
N LEU A 109 15.67 -6.60 -1.26
CA LEU A 109 14.79 -7.11 -2.32
C LEU A 109 15.26 -6.61 -3.70
N LYS A 110 15.80 -5.38 -3.76
CA LYS A 110 16.37 -4.82 -4.99
C LYS A 110 17.52 -5.67 -5.53
N ASP A 111 18.46 -6.11 -4.66
CA ASP A 111 19.60 -6.95 -5.07
C ASP A 111 19.14 -8.35 -5.54
N LYS A 112 17.96 -8.79 -5.09
CA LYS A 112 17.29 -10.01 -5.58
C LYS A 112 16.46 -9.79 -6.84
N GLY A 113 16.47 -8.57 -7.40
CA GLY A 113 15.81 -8.23 -8.65
C GLY A 113 14.32 -7.91 -8.53
N TYR A 114 13.85 -7.57 -7.33
CA TYR A 114 12.49 -7.09 -7.12
C TYR A 114 12.43 -5.57 -7.07
N GLU A 115 11.32 -5.03 -7.57
CA GLU A 115 10.99 -3.62 -7.45
C GLU A 115 10.09 -3.36 -6.21
N PRO A 116 10.06 -2.14 -5.67
CA PRO A 116 9.16 -1.80 -4.55
C PRO A 116 7.69 -2.10 -4.84
N LEU A 117 7.26 -1.97 -6.10
CA LEU A 117 5.88 -2.28 -6.50
C LEU A 117 5.58 -3.78 -6.53
N ASP A 118 6.59 -4.67 -6.67
CA ASP A 118 6.40 -6.11 -6.49
C ASP A 118 6.06 -6.43 -5.04
N TYR A 119 6.77 -5.80 -4.10
CA TYR A 119 6.49 -5.94 -2.67
C TYR A 119 5.11 -5.36 -2.30
N ARG A 120 4.75 -4.19 -2.84
CA ARG A 120 3.41 -3.63 -2.65
C ARG A 120 2.33 -4.55 -3.19
N PHE A 121 2.53 -5.14 -4.37
CA PHE A 121 1.59 -6.12 -4.95
C PHE A 121 1.45 -7.35 -4.05
N PHE A 122 2.56 -7.84 -3.48
CA PHE A 122 2.57 -8.93 -2.51
C PHE A 122 1.73 -8.58 -1.28
N LEU A 123 1.93 -7.41 -0.67
CA LEU A 123 1.18 -6.99 0.52
C LEU A 123 -0.33 -6.86 0.24
N LEU A 124 -0.72 -6.34 -0.93
CA LEU A 124 -2.13 -6.21 -1.32
C LEU A 124 -2.83 -7.55 -1.57
N SER A 125 -2.09 -8.65 -1.67
CA SER A 125 -2.65 -10.00 -1.82
C SER A 125 -3.21 -10.58 -0.50
N GLY A 126 -2.81 -10.00 0.65
CA GLY A 126 -3.27 -10.39 1.98
C GLY A 126 -4.28 -9.39 2.55
N HIS A 127 -5.12 -9.87 3.49
CA HIS A 127 -5.96 -9.00 4.29
C HIS A 127 -5.18 -8.55 5.54
N TYR A 128 -5.21 -7.26 5.86
CA TYR A 128 -4.39 -6.69 6.95
C TYR A 128 -4.66 -7.28 8.34
N ARG A 129 -5.84 -7.86 8.58
CA ARG A 129 -6.20 -8.57 9.82
C ARG A 129 -5.73 -10.03 9.86
N LYS A 130 -4.97 -10.49 8.88
CA LYS A 130 -4.45 -11.86 8.85
C LYS A 130 -2.95 -11.84 8.73
N PRO A 131 -2.23 -12.71 9.46
CA PRO A 131 -0.80 -12.85 9.28
C PRO A 131 -0.46 -13.13 7.82
N LEU A 132 0.52 -12.41 7.28
CA LEU A 132 1.03 -12.62 5.93
C LEU A 132 2.42 -13.25 6.01
N VAL A 133 2.58 -14.43 5.39
CA VAL A 133 3.87 -15.11 5.37
C VAL A 133 4.70 -14.61 4.19
N PHE A 134 5.82 -13.97 4.51
CA PHE A 134 6.78 -13.54 3.52
C PHE A 134 7.69 -14.70 3.11
N SER A 135 7.74 -14.98 1.82
CA SER A 135 8.67 -15.94 1.22
C SER A 135 9.15 -15.45 -0.15
N MET A 136 10.29 -15.96 -0.62
CA MET A 136 10.79 -15.61 -1.96
C MET A 136 9.84 -16.12 -3.05
N ASN A 137 9.24 -17.29 -2.87
CA ASN A 137 8.21 -17.81 -3.78
C ASN A 137 6.98 -16.89 -3.84
N GLY A 138 6.57 -16.32 -2.69
CA GLY A 138 5.51 -15.32 -2.64
C GLY A 138 5.87 -14.05 -3.41
N MET A 139 7.11 -13.59 -3.29
CA MET A 139 7.62 -12.44 -4.04
C MET A 139 7.72 -12.72 -5.55
N ASP A 140 8.17 -13.92 -5.96
CA ASP A 140 8.18 -14.32 -7.37
C ASP A 140 6.77 -14.34 -7.96
N SER A 141 5.80 -14.89 -7.24
CA SER A 141 4.40 -14.90 -7.63
C SER A 141 3.84 -13.47 -7.76
N ALA A 142 4.17 -12.58 -6.84
CA ALA A 142 3.75 -11.19 -6.88
C ALA A 142 4.35 -10.44 -8.08
N LYS A 143 5.65 -10.61 -8.33
CA LYS A 143 6.35 -10.04 -9.49
C LYS A 143 5.73 -10.51 -10.81
N GLN A 144 5.50 -11.80 -10.95
CA GLN A 144 4.84 -12.37 -12.14
C GLN A 144 3.40 -11.88 -12.29
N GLY A 145 2.64 -11.82 -11.19
CA GLY A 145 1.27 -11.33 -11.17
C GLY A 145 1.16 -9.86 -11.58
N ARG A 146 2.07 -9.01 -11.09
CA ARG A 146 2.15 -7.59 -11.49
C ARG A 146 2.55 -7.43 -12.95
N ALA A 147 3.54 -8.19 -13.42
CA ALA A 147 3.95 -8.18 -14.82
C ALA A 147 2.79 -8.57 -15.74
N ALA A 148 2.08 -9.67 -15.43
CA ALA A 148 0.93 -10.12 -16.21
C ALA A 148 -0.23 -9.10 -16.19
N LEU A 149 -0.45 -8.39 -15.09
CA LEU A 149 -1.42 -7.29 -15.03
C LEU A 149 -1.02 -6.17 -15.99
N ASN A 150 0.23 -5.71 -15.92
CA ASN A 150 0.76 -4.66 -16.78
C ASN A 150 0.68 -5.04 -18.27
N GLU A 151 0.97 -6.30 -18.63
CA GLU A 151 0.85 -6.78 -20.00
C GLU A 151 -0.58 -6.77 -20.53
N ARG A 152 -1.56 -7.19 -19.71
CA ARG A 152 -2.97 -7.12 -20.12
C ARG A 152 -3.41 -5.67 -20.34
N VAL A 153 -3.05 -4.77 -19.42
CA VAL A 153 -3.38 -3.37 -19.55
C VAL A 153 -2.64 -2.70 -20.72
N ALA A 154 -1.40 -3.10 -21.00
CA ALA A 154 -0.68 -2.63 -22.20
C ALA A 154 -1.40 -3.00 -23.51
N LYS A 155 -2.01 -4.18 -23.57
CA LYS A 155 -2.86 -4.57 -24.70
C LYS A 155 -4.10 -3.68 -24.83
N LEU A 156 -4.72 -3.29 -23.70
CA LEU A 156 -5.83 -2.32 -23.70
C LEU A 156 -5.36 -0.95 -24.19
N VAL A 157 -4.19 -0.47 -23.74
CA VAL A 157 -3.61 0.79 -24.23
C VAL A 157 -3.39 0.74 -25.74
N ALA A 158 -2.79 -0.33 -26.25
CA ALA A 158 -2.58 -0.50 -27.69
C ALA A 158 -3.90 -0.51 -28.46
N LYS A 159 -4.91 -1.22 -27.94
CA LYS A 159 -6.25 -1.28 -28.55
C LYS A 159 -6.94 0.10 -28.55
N ALA A 160 -6.89 0.84 -27.45
CA ALA A 160 -7.44 2.18 -27.37
C ALA A 160 -6.79 3.15 -28.40
N ARG A 161 -5.47 3.05 -28.57
CA ARG A 161 -4.72 3.84 -29.55
C ARG A 161 -5.09 3.48 -31.01
N THR A 162 -5.20 2.20 -31.33
CA THR A 162 -5.42 1.75 -32.70
C THR A 162 -6.87 1.79 -33.13
N GLU A 163 -7.78 1.26 -32.31
CA GLU A 163 -9.20 1.11 -32.64
C GLU A 163 -10.03 2.36 -32.28
N GLU A 164 -9.71 3.01 -31.14
CA GLU A 164 -10.47 4.15 -30.64
C GLU A 164 -9.78 5.50 -30.92
N LYS A 165 -8.60 5.48 -31.53
CA LYS A 165 -7.80 6.67 -31.89
C LYS A 165 -7.47 7.59 -30.72
N LEU A 166 -7.33 7.03 -29.51
CA LEU A 166 -6.93 7.77 -28.34
C LEU A 166 -5.40 7.87 -28.28
N ASP A 167 -4.90 9.09 -28.27
CA ASP A 167 -3.46 9.35 -28.07
C ASP A 167 -3.11 9.33 -26.57
N LEU A 168 -2.95 8.13 -26.01
CA LEU A 168 -2.61 7.92 -24.61
C LEU A 168 -1.10 7.92 -24.43
N THR A 169 -0.57 8.92 -23.72
CA THR A 169 0.84 9.05 -23.34
C THR A 169 0.98 9.16 -21.82
N LYS A 170 2.22 9.12 -21.32
CA LYS A 170 2.46 9.30 -19.87
C LYS A 170 2.07 10.68 -19.37
N GLU A 171 2.14 11.67 -20.23
CA GLU A 171 1.86 13.08 -19.92
C GLU A 171 0.37 13.39 -19.87
N ASN A 172 -0.45 12.66 -20.67
CA ASN A 172 -1.86 13.02 -20.87
C ASN A 172 -2.88 11.96 -20.38
N TYR A 173 -2.45 10.73 -20.07
CA TYR A 173 -3.39 9.65 -19.72
C TYR A 173 -4.32 10.00 -18.57
N ALA A 174 -3.82 10.71 -17.57
CA ALA A 174 -4.59 11.04 -16.36
C ALA A 174 -5.75 11.99 -16.68
N GLU A 175 -5.53 12.95 -17.57
CA GLU A 175 -6.57 13.87 -18.05
C GLU A 175 -7.60 13.14 -18.91
N ILE A 176 -7.14 12.37 -19.90
CA ILE A 176 -8.03 11.66 -20.84
C ILE A 176 -8.87 10.63 -20.11
N LEU A 177 -8.25 9.72 -19.32
CA LEU A 177 -8.97 8.69 -18.59
C LEU A 177 -9.84 9.27 -17.48
N GLY A 178 -9.43 10.37 -16.87
CA GLY A 178 -10.23 11.11 -15.90
C GLY A 178 -11.53 11.64 -16.50
N LYS A 179 -11.48 12.25 -17.69
CA LYS A 179 -12.67 12.73 -18.43
C LYS A 179 -13.60 11.59 -18.83
N ILE A 180 -13.06 10.51 -19.40
CA ILE A 180 -13.84 9.30 -19.73
C ILE A 180 -14.52 8.74 -18.49
N SER A 181 -13.76 8.56 -17.43
CA SER A 181 -14.24 8.01 -16.16
C SER A 181 -15.37 8.84 -15.52
N ALA A 182 -15.35 10.16 -15.66
CA ALA A 182 -16.39 11.06 -15.15
C ALA A 182 -17.71 10.93 -15.91
N SER A 183 -17.69 10.47 -17.16
CA SER A 183 -18.87 10.32 -18.01
C SER A 183 -19.48 8.90 -17.98
N LEU A 184 -18.80 7.94 -17.37
CA LEU A 184 -19.24 6.56 -17.33
C LEU A 184 -20.03 6.22 -16.07
N PRO A 185 -21.06 5.37 -16.17
CA PRO A 185 -21.66 4.75 -14.99
C PRO A 185 -20.66 3.83 -14.30
N GLU A 186 -20.89 3.56 -13.02
CA GLU A 186 -20.07 2.60 -12.27
C GLU A 186 -20.21 1.19 -12.88
N SER A 187 -19.10 0.59 -13.29
CA SER A 187 -19.09 -0.78 -13.79
C SER A 187 -19.17 -1.81 -12.66
N ASP A 188 -19.55 -3.05 -12.99
CA ASP A 188 -19.56 -4.16 -12.01
C ASP A 188 -18.19 -4.40 -11.39
N SER A 189 -17.11 -4.23 -12.15
CA SER A 189 -15.74 -4.38 -11.63
C SER A 189 -15.37 -3.25 -10.68
N LEU A 190 -15.71 -2.01 -11.01
CA LEU A 190 -15.46 -0.85 -10.14
C LEU A 190 -16.30 -0.92 -8.86
N LYS A 191 -17.57 -1.33 -8.98
CA LYS A 191 -18.46 -1.58 -7.85
C LYS A 191 -17.88 -2.64 -6.92
N LYS A 192 -17.46 -3.78 -7.46
CA LYS A 192 -16.83 -4.86 -6.68
C LYS A 192 -15.53 -4.43 -6.01
N PHE A 193 -14.74 -3.60 -6.68
CA PHE A 193 -13.53 -3.00 -6.12
C PHE A 193 -13.86 -2.13 -4.91
N ARG A 194 -14.82 -1.22 -5.05
CA ARG A 194 -15.29 -0.34 -3.98
C ARG A 194 -15.86 -1.13 -2.80
N GLU A 195 -16.78 -2.06 -3.06
CA GLU A 195 -17.37 -2.94 -2.04
C GLU A 195 -16.31 -3.74 -1.27
N GLY A 196 -15.24 -4.20 -1.95
CA GLY A 196 -14.11 -4.87 -1.30
C GLY A 196 -13.38 -3.95 -0.33
N LEU A 197 -13.16 -2.69 -0.69
CA LEU A 197 -12.50 -1.72 0.18
C LEU A 197 -13.42 -1.24 1.31
N GLU A 198 -14.71 -1.06 1.06
CA GLU A 198 -15.72 -0.70 2.07
C GLU A 198 -15.94 -1.84 3.08
N ASN A 199 -15.67 -3.08 2.69
CA ASN A 199 -15.73 -4.25 3.55
C ASN A 199 -14.38 -4.49 4.25
N ASP A 200 -14.06 -3.63 5.20
CA ASP A 200 -12.88 -3.73 6.07
C ASP A 200 -11.55 -3.83 5.27
N LEU A 201 -11.42 -3.02 4.23
CA LEU A 201 -10.25 -2.97 3.36
C LEU A 201 -9.83 -4.36 2.81
N ALA A 202 -10.80 -5.15 2.35
CA ALA A 202 -10.53 -6.47 1.75
C ALA A 202 -9.77 -6.33 0.42
N THR A 203 -8.49 -5.94 0.50
CA THR A 203 -7.61 -5.71 -0.66
C THR A 203 -7.52 -6.90 -1.62
N PRO A 204 -7.58 -8.18 -1.18
CA PRO A 204 -7.63 -9.30 -2.12
C PRO A 204 -8.84 -9.28 -3.05
N VAL A 205 -10.00 -8.79 -2.57
CA VAL A 205 -11.20 -8.63 -3.38
C VAL A 205 -11.02 -7.50 -4.39
N ALA A 206 -10.48 -6.36 -3.95
CA ALA A 206 -10.15 -5.23 -4.81
C ALA A 206 -9.12 -5.63 -5.89
N MET A 207 -8.08 -6.38 -5.54
CA MET A 207 -7.10 -6.91 -6.48
C MET A 207 -7.73 -7.87 -7.50
N SER A 208 -8.68 -8.72 -7.10
CA SER A 208 -9.42 -9.57 -8.02
C SER A 208 -10.26 -8.76 -9.02
N ALA A 209 -10.84 -7.64 -8.59
CA ALA A 209 -11.66 -6.78 -9.45
C ALA A 209 -10.80 -6.11 -10.55
N ILE A 210 -9.63 -5.55 -10.21
CA ILE A 210 -8.73 -4.94 -11.21
C ILE A 210 -8.17 -6.00 -12.16
N GLN A 211 -7.85 -7.19 -11.67
CA GLN A 211 -7.43 -8.33 -12.51
C GLN A 211 -8.51 -8.71 -13.52
N LYS A 212 -9.77 -8.75 -13.10
CA LYS A 212 -10.91 -9.03 -13.99
C LYS A 212 -11.05 -7.94 -15.06
N GLU A 213 -11.02 -6.66 -14.66
CA GLU A 213 -11.18 -5.52 -15.55
C GLU A 213 -10.05 -5.44 -16.61
N SER A 214 -8.82 -5.81 -16.21
CA SER A 214 -7.67 -5.82 -17.12
C SER A 214 -7.81 -6.75 -18.34
N ASN A 215 -8.78 -7.66 -18.33
CA ASN A 215 -9.09 -8.50 -19.49
C ASN A 215 -9.91 -7.78 -20.58
N GLY A 216 -10.54 -6.64 -20.26
CA GLY A 216 -11.29 -5.82 -21.20
C GLY A 216 -12.47 -6.53 -21.88
N LYS A 217 -13.01 -7.62 -21.30
CA LYS A 217 -14.08 -8.40 -21.92
C LYS A 217 -15.40 -7.64 -21.99
N GLY A 218 -15.97 -7.53 -23.20
CA GLY A 218 -17.30 -6.96 -23.43
C GLY A 218 -17.39 -5.45 -23.30
N ARG A 219 -16.23 -4.74 -23.25
CA ARG A 219 -16.16 -3.28 -23.10
C ARG A 219 -15.18 -2.64 -24.08
N LYS A 220 -15.34 -1.33 -24.32
CA LYS A 220 -14.30 -0.54 -25.01
C LYS A 220 -13.03 -0.51 -24.16
N ALA A 221 -11.89 -0.49 -24.82
CA ALA A 221 -10.60 -0.48 -24.13
C ALA A 221 -10.44 0.80 -23.29
N SER A 222 -10.90 1.94 -23.79
CA SER A 222 -10.90 3.22 -23.06
C SER A 222 -11.72 3.20 -21.78
N GLU A 223 -12.88 2.52 -21.78
CA GLU A 223 -13.74 2.38 -20.60
C GLU A 223 -13.08 1.51 -19.53
N ALA A 224 -12.51 0.37 -19.93
CA ALA A 224 -11.78 -0.50 -19.02
C ALA A 224 -10.54 0.21 -18.43
N LEU A 225 -9.80 0.95 -19.26
CA LEU A 225 -8.66 1.75 -18.80
C LEU A 225 -9.08 2.86 -17.82
N ALA A 226 -10.23 3.50 -18.04
CA ALA A 226 -10.74 4.52 -17.14
C ALA A 226 -11.12 3.97 -15.76
N ASP A 227 -11.70 2.76 -15.70
CA ASP A 227 -11.98 2.09 -14.43
C ASP A 227 -10.68 1.63 -13.73
N ILE A 228 -9.73 1.04 -14.48
CA ILE A 228 -8.41 0.68 -13.93
C ILE A 228 -7.70 1.90 -13.39
N PHE A 229 -7.78 3.04 -14.06
CA PHE A 229 -7.22 4.31 -13.59
C PHE A 229 -7.81 4.76 -12.24
N LYS A 230 -9.15 4.64 -12.06
CA LYS A 230 -9.79 4.90 -10.75
C LYS A 230 -9.29 3.94 -9.67
N MET A 231 -9.22 2.65 -9.98
CA MET A 231 -8.75 1.64 -9.04
C MET A 231 -7.29 1.87 -8.67
N ASP A 232 -6.43 2.19 -9.64
CA ASP A 232 -5.00 2.39 -9.43
C ASP A 232 -4.68 3.63 -8.59
N LYS A 233 -5.53 4.67 -8.60
CA LYS A 233 -5.42 5.80 -7.67
C LYS A 233 -5.48 5.40 -6.20
N VAL A 234 -6.13 4.28 -5.89
CA VAL A 234 -6.24 3.76 -4.52
C VAL A 234 -5.12 2.77 -4.21
N ILE A 235 -4.93 1.76 -5.07
CA ILE A 235 -3.92 0.72 -4.83
C ILE A 235 -2.49 1.15 -5.13
N SER A 236 -2.30 2.20 -5.96
CA SER A 236 -1.00 2.84 -6.27
C SER A 236 0.07 1.84 -6.74
N LEU A 237 -0.26 1.08 -7.80
CA LEU A 237 0.67 0.14 -8.45
C LEU A 237 1.27 0.70 -9.75
N SER A 238 0.92 1.95 -10.11
CA SER A 238 1.32 2.61 -11.37
C SER A 238 0.98 1.76 -12.61
N VAL A 239 -0.20 1.13 -12.60
CA VAL A 239 -0.59 0.14 -13.62
C VAL A 239 -0.66 0.78 -15.00
N ILE A 240 -1.30 1.96 -15.11
CA ILE A 240 -1.47 2.66 -16.40
C ILE A 240 -0.12 3.16 -16.94
N GLU A 241 0.72 3.77 -16.12
CA GLU A 241 2.03 4.29 -16.53
C GLU A 241 2.96 3.18 -17.02
N ASN A 242 2.99 2.06 -16.28
CA ASN A 242 3.77 0.87 -16.64
C ASN A 242 3.24 0.24 -17.94
N ALA A 243 1.93 0.19 -18.11
CA ALA A 243 1.29 -0.34 -19.31
C ALA A 243 1.58 0.51 -20.54
N ILE A 244 1.54 1.84 -20.43
CA ILE A 244 1.93 2.75 -21.52
C ILE A 244 3.39 2.52 -21.91
N THR A 245 4.29 2.46 -20.92
CA THR A 245 5.72 2.19 -21.16
C THR A 245 5.94 0.88 -21.90
N LEU A 246 5.18 -0.16 -21.51
CA LEU A 246 5.27 -1.47 -22.14
C LEU A 246 4.71 -1.46 -23.57
N ALA A 247 3.56 -0.81 -23.79
CA ALA A 247 2.96 -0.66 -25.10
C ALA A 247 3.91 0.07 -26.07
N ASP A 248 4.60 1.13 -25.61
CA ASP A 248 5.58 1.87 -26.39
C ASP A 248 6.79 1.01 -26.79
N LYS A 249 7.28 0.18 -25.87
CA LYS A 249 8.39 -0.75 -26.17
C LYS A 249 7.98 -1.80 -27.20
N LEU A 250 6.77 -2.34 -27.10
CA LEU A 250 6.27 -3.34 -28.02
C LEU A 250 6.03 -2.77 -29.43
N SER A 251 5.51 -1.56 -29.55
CA SER A 251 5.32 -0.90 -30.85
C SER A 251 6.65 -0.61 -31.56
N LYS A 252 7.67 -0.14 -30.82
CA LYS A 252 9.02 0.09 -31.38
C LYS A 252 9.67 -1.19 -31.87
N LYS A 253 9.50 -2.31 -31.12
CA LYS A 253 10.06 -3.63 -31.52
C LYS A 253 9.39 -4.16 -32.80
N ALA A 254 8.09 -3.90 -32.97
CA ALA A 254 7.36 -4.32 -34.17
C ALA A 254 7.72 -3.48 -35.43
N SER A 255 8.22 -2.25 -35.24
CA SER A 255 8.62 -1.35 -36.34
C SER A 255 10.09 -1.47 -36.74
N THR A 256 10.91 -2.24 -36.03
CA THR A 256 12.31 -2.50 -36.40
C THR A 256 12.35 -3.65 -37.43
N PRO A 257 12.82 -3.39 -38.68
CA PRO A 257 12.99 -4.47 -39.65
C PRO A 257 13.94 -5.53 -39.07
N LEU A 258 13.60 -6.82 -39.36
CA LEU A 258 14.55 -7.89 -39.09
C LEU A 258 15.80 -7.57 -39.95
N ALA A 259 16.94 -7.38 -39.31
CA ALA A 259 18.19 -7.31 -40.03
C ALA A 259 18.42 -8.69 -40.68
N ASP A 260 18.50 -8.73 -42.01
CA ASP A 260 18.83 -9.89 -42.80
C ASP A 260 20.23 -10.44 -42.49
#